data_ca7384ff7ab4a732a9372e596db2c4dd
#
_entry.id   ca7384ff7ab4a732a9372e596db2c4dd
#
_cell.length_a   1.000
_cell.length_b   1.000
_cell.length_c   1.000
_cell.angle_alpha   90.00
_cell.angle_beta   90.00
_cell.angle_gamma   90.00
#
_symmetry.space_group_name_H-M   'P 1'
#
loop_
_entity.id
_entity.type
_entity.pdbx_description
1 polymer ?
#
loop_
_entity_poly.entity_id
_entity_poly.type
_entity_poly.pdbx_seq_one_letter_code
_entity_poly.pdbx_strand_id
1 'polypeptide(L)'
;DQESLANLGFQNLKEVLECKDVDFICAPMTYVVRRGGEAGNFICEYSASLRMHGKLYWDEADMRTHLCNTPVNCKTTTPDETSEVNWRTFGNSLVQATNIWWFLIAGNAVFHSERIMNEISQMSAIEREVLAVPRKRTAQVAVICDEQSMEYAPGSPFLDQYVSRTMEI
;
A
#
# COMPACT_ATOMS: atom_id res chain seq x y z
N ASP A 1 3.32 11.72 8.90
CA ASP A 1 3.58 13.02 8.26
C ASP A 1 2.95 12.97 6.88
N GLN A 2 1.70 13.44 6.79
CA GLN A 2 1.05 13.69 5.50
C GLN A 2 1.51 15.08 5.06
N GLU A 3 2.72 15.16 4.55
CA GLU A 3 3.07 16.30 3.73
C GLU A 3 2.10 16.33 2.56
N SER A 4 1.56 17.50 2.25
CA SER A 4 0.57 17.60 1.19
C SER A 4 1.15 17.03 -0.12
N LEU A 5 0.33 16.38 -0.92
CA LEU A 5 0.72 15.84 -2.24
C LEU A 5 1.46 16.89 -3.08
N ALA A 6 1.09 18.18 -2.92
CA ALA A 6 1.76 19.30 -3.55
C ALA A 6 3.24 19.45 -3.15
N ASN A 7 3.57 19.22 -1.87
CA ASN A 7 4.94 19.33 -1.37
C ASN A 7 5.82 18.15 -1.79
N LEU A 8 5.21 16.99 -2.03
CA LEU A 8 5.93 15.78 -2.44
C LEU A 8 6.10 15.65 -3.96
N GLY A 9 5.48 16.54 -4.74
CA GLY A 9 5.58 16.53 -6.19
C GLY A 9 4.78 15.42 -6.87
N PHE A 10 3.84 14.79 -6.20
CA PHE A 10 2.93 13.78 -6.76
C PHE A 10 1.77 14.42 -7.52
N GLN A 11 2.10 15.35 -8.39
CA GLN A 11 1.17 16.02 -9.28
C GLN A 11 1.27 15.40 -10.67
N ASN A 12 0.29 15.64 -11.53
CA ASN A 12 0.24 15.13 -12.89
C ASN A 12 0.03 13.61 -13.01
N LEU A 13 -0.77 13.03 -12.13
CA LEU A 13 -1.13 11.61 -12.23
C LEU A 13 -1.70 11.27 -13.62
N LYS A 14 -2.48 12.18 -14.21
CA LYS A 14 -3.05 12.00 -15.55
C LYS A 14 -1.98 11.74 -16.60
N GLU A 15 -0.95 12.55 -16.65
CA GLU A 15 0.15 12.41 -17.61
C GLU A 15 0.89 11.09 -17.44
N VAL A 16 1.07 10.66 -16.20
CA VAL A 16 1.68 9.36 -15.88
C VAL A 16 0.76 8.21 -16.30
N LEU A 17 -0.54 8.31 -16.06
CA LEU A 17 -1.52 7.31 -16.46
C LEU A 17 -1.60 7.15 -17.98
N GLU A 18 -1.52 8.24 -18.73
CA GLU A 18 -1.57 8.27 -20.18
C GLU A 18 -0.22 7.96 -20.84
N CYS A 19 0.89 8.01 -20.12
CA CYS A 19 2.22 7.75 -20.65
C CYS A 19 2.38 6.26 -21.00
N LYS A 20 2.70 5.97 -22.26
CA LYS A 20 2.85 4.60 -22.77
C LYS A 20 4.15 3.93 -22.33
N ASP A 21 5.13 4.73 -21.90
CA ASP A 21 6.45 4.25 -21.49
C ASP A 21 6.51 3.92 -19.99
N VAL A 22 5.41 4.11 -19.26
CA VAL A 22 5.27 3.75 -17.84
C VAL A 22 4.38 2.52 -17.72
N ASP A 23 4.92 1.40 -17.29
CA ASP A 23 4.20 0.14 -17.11
C ASP A 23 3.61 0.00 -15.71
N PHE A 24 4.30 0.52 -14.69
CA PHE A 24 3.87 0.42 -13.30
C PHE A 24 4.31 1.63 -12.47
N ILE A 25 3.66 1.78 -11.33
CA ILE A 25 4.04 2.70 -10.27
C ILE A 25 4.28 1.89 -9.00
N CYS A 26 5.29 2.29 -8.24
CA CYS A 26 5.60 1.73 -6.93
C CYS A 26 5.60 2.85 -5.89
N ALA A 27 4.97 2.61 -4.77
CA ALA A 27 5.02 3.51 -3.62
C ALA A 27 4.94 2.72 -2.31
N PRO A 28 5.48 3.26 -1.20
CA PRO A 28 5.35 2.64 0.10
C PRO A 28 3.89 2.68 0.56
N MET A 29 3.53 1.73 1.37
CA MET A 29 2.27 1.77 2.09
C MET A 29 2.25 2.93 3.08
N THR A 30 1.06 3.39 3.46
CA THR A 30 0.94 4.43 4.49
C THR A 30 1.70 4.05 5.76
N TYR A 31 2.45 5.00 6.30
CA TYR A 31 3.18 4.82 7.58
C TYR A 31 2.28 5.03 8.79
N VAL A 32 1.11 5.60 8.59
CA VAL A 32 0.09 5.81 9.62
C VAL A 32 -0.80 4.57 9.68
N VAL A 33 -1.23 4.19 10.86
CA VAL A 33 -2.20 3.09 11.12
C VAL A 33 -1.80 1.69 10.63
N ARG A 34 -0.52 1.43 10.40
CA ARG A 34 -0.05 0.13 9.91
C ARG A 34 0.46 -0.85 10.97
N ARG A 35 0.37 -0.49 12.25
CA ARG A 35 0.74 -1.37 13.37
C ARG A 35 -0.27 -2.49 13.56
N GLY A 36 0.11 -3.48 14.35
CA GLY A 36 -0.82 -4.45 14.91
C GLY A 36 -1.94 -3.76 15.67
N GLY A 37 -3.19 -4.20 15.46
CA GLY A 37 -4.37 -3.62 16.11
C GLY A 37 -4.86 -2.29 15.55
N GLU A 38 -4.15 -1.68 14.60
CA GLU A 38 -4.59 -0.47 13.90
C GLU A 38 -5.42 -0.82 12.66
N ALA A 39 -6.05 0.20 12.03
CA ALA A 39 -7.03 0.01 10.94
C ALA A 39 -6.49 -0.70 9.69
N GLY A 40 -5.21 -0.60 9.43
CA GLY A 40 -4.59 -1.33 8.33
C GLY A 40 -3.67 -0.50 7.45
N ASN A 41 -3.12 -1.16 6.45
CA ASN A 41 -2.30 -0.51 5.46
C ASN A 41 -3.17 -0.04 4.31
N PHE A 42 -3.22 1.26 4.11
CA PHE A 42 -3.83 1.81 2.92
C PHE A 42 -2.79 1.92 1.81
N ILE A 43 -3.22 1.60 0.61
CA ILE A 43 -2.44 1.85 -0.59
C ILE A 43 -2.38 3.36 -0.78
N CYS A 44 -1.16 3.91 -0.89
CA CYS A 44 -0.96 5.35 -1.02
C CYS A 44 -1.38 5.91 -2.38
N GLU A 45 -1.67 5.05 -3.36
CA GLU A 45 -1.91 5.44 -4.73
C GLU A 45 -3.30 5.01 -5.22
N TYR A 46 -3.73 5.63 -6.31
CA TYR A 46 -5.02 5.34 -6.96
C TYR A 46 -4.96 4.04 -7.78
N SER A 47 -4.83 2.90 -7.10
CA SER A 47 -4.69 1.58 -7.74
C SER A 47 -5.79 1.27 -8.76
N ALA A 48 -7.01 1.75 -8.52
CA ALA A 48 -8.11 1.59 -9.45
C ALA A 48 -7.91 2.36 -10.76
N SER A 49 -7.44 3.61 -10.68
CA SER A 49 -7.13 4.44 -11.85
C SER A 49 -5.98 3.85 -12.65
N LEU A 50 -4.91 3.41 -11.99
CA LEU A 50 -3.78 2.73 -12.64
C LEU A 50 -4.25 1.52 -13.44
N ARG A 51 -5.05 0.67 -12.83
CA ARG A 51 -5.57 -0.53 -13.50
C ARG A 51 -6.50 -0.21 -14.67
N MET A 52 -7.33 0.85 -14.58
CA MET A 52 -8.18 1.29 -15.69
C MET A 52 -7.36 1.76 -16.89
N HIS A 53 -6.13 2.23 -16.67
CA HIS A 53 -5.18 2.63 -17.71
C HIS A 53 -4.18 1.51 -18.08
N GLY A 54 -4.45 0.27 -17.63
CA GLY A 54 -3.62 -0.88 -17.96
C GLY A 54 -2.25 -0.90 -17.27
N LYS A 55 -2.09 -0.14 -16.19
CA LYS A 55 -0.84 -0.08 -15.43
C LYS A 55 -0.90 -0.93 -14.17
N LEU A 56 0.25 -1.42 -13.74
CA LEU A 56 0.41 -2.14 -12.48
C LEU A 56 0.68 -1.18 -11.33
N TYR A 57 0.31 -1.59 -10.13
CA TYR A 57 0.74 -0.95 -8.91
C TYR A 57 1.51 -1.95 -8.04
N TRP A 58 2.66 -1.53 -7.53
CA TRP A 58 3.48 -2.30 -6.62
C TRP A 58 3.52 -1.62 -5.25
N ASP A 59 2.97 -2.31 -4.27
CA ASP A 59 3.11 -1.92 -2.87
C ASP A 59 4.52 -2.21 -2.39
N GLU A 60 5.23 -1.17 -2.01
CA GLU A 60 6.50 -1.30 -1.32
C GLU A 60 6.25 -1.64 0.14
N ALA A 61 6.30 -2.93 0.45
CA ALA A 61 6.09 -3.44 1.79
C ALA A 61 7.38 -3.35 2.62
N ASP A 62 7.71 -2.14 3.06
CA ASP A 62 8.86 -1.84 3.90
C ASP A 62 8.59 -2.11 5.38
N MET A 63 8.05 -3.28 5.69
CA MET A 63 7.63 -3.64 7.03
C MET A 63 8.78 -3.64 8.02
N ARG A 64 8.53 -3.06 9.19
CA ARG A 64 9.43 -3.11 10.34
C ARG A 64 9.04 -4.28 11.22
N THR A 65 9.55 -5.46 10.89
CA THR A 65 9.27 -6.69 11.65
C THR A 65 9.86 -6.63 13.06
N HIS A 66 9.49 -7.57 13.93
CA HIS A 66 10.08 -7.72 15.27
C HIS A 66 11.60 -7.90 15.26
N LEU A 67 12.18 -8.30 14.13
CA LEU A 67 13.63 -8.47 13.94
C LEU A 67 14.35 -7.15 13.65
N CYS A 68 13.62 -6.06 13.40
CA CYS A 68 14.22 -4.76 13.14
C CYS A 68 14.89 -4.22 14.41
N ASN A 69 16.18 -3.92 14.34
CA ASN A 69 16.95 -3.39 15.47
C ASN A 69 16.81 -1.88 15.66
N THR A 70 16.26 -1.17 14.68
CA THR A 70 16.12 0.28 14.75
C THR A 70 14.82 0.63 15.49
N PRO A 71 14.85 1.54 16.47
CA PRO A 71 13.67 2.04 17.15
C PRO A 71 12.92 3.00 16.23
N VAL A 72 12.08 2.45 15.38
CA VAL A 72 11.25 3.23 14.45
C VAL A 72 9.77 3.04 14.79
N ASN A 73 8.99 4.06 14.50
CA ASN A 73 7.54 3.96 14.54
C ASN A 73 7.07 2.83 13.62
N CYS A 74 5.92 2.25 13.92
CA CYS A 74 5.33 1.15 13.13
C CYS A 74 6.14 -0.17 13.11
N LYS A 75 7.12 -0.34 13.98
CA LYS A 75 7.77 -1.64 14.20
C LYS A 75 6.83 -2.57 14.95
N THR A 76 6.73 -3.82 14.50
CA THR A 76 6.08 -4.89 15.27
C THR A 76 6.99 -5.37 16.39
N THR A 77 6.42 -5.84 17.47
CA THR A 77 7.15 -6.20 18.71
C THR A 77 7.32 -7.70 18.89
N THR A 78 6.42 -8.49 18.31
CA THR A 78 6.41 -9.94 18.44
C THR A 78 6.36 -10.63 17.08
N PRO A 79 6.76 -11.92 17.00
CA PRO A 79 6.57 -12.71 15.79
C PRO A 79 5.10 -12.82 15.35
N ASP A 80 4.16 -12.91 16.31
CA ASP A 80 2.74 -13.02 16.02
C ASP A 80 2.21 -11.70 15.43
N GLU A 81 2.55 -10.58 16.03
CA GLU A 81 2.20 -9.26 15.49
C GLU A 81 2.77 -9.05 14.07
N THR A 82 4.01 -9.50 13.83
CA THR A 82 4.61 -9.46 12.48
C THR A 82 3.79 -10.27 11.49
N SER A 83 3.41 -11.48 11.86
CA SER A 83 2.59 -12.37 11.04
C SER A 83 1.25 -11.72 10.71
N GLU A 84 0.53 -11.22 11.69
CA GLU A 84 -0.78 -10.57 11.52
C GLU A 84 -0.69 -9.36 10.58
N VAL A 85 0.31 -8.51 10.76
CA VAL A 85 0.53 -7.34 9.90
C VAL A 85 0.87 -7.75 8.46
N ASN A 86 1.72 -8.75 8.27
CA ASN A 86 2.08 -9.24 6.93
C ASN A 86 0.87 -9.86 6.22
N TRP A 87 0.09 -10.68 6.90
CA TRP A 87 -1.12 -11.27 6.33
C TRP A 87 -2.20 -10.25 6.01
N ARG A 88 -2.38 -9.24 6.86
CA ARG A 88 -3.28 -8.10 6.59
C ARG A 88 -2.83 -7.33 5.36
N THR A 89 -1.54 -7.03 5.26
CA THR A 89 -0.94 -6.36 4.11
C THR A 89 -1.19 -7.14 2.82
N PHE A 90 -0.90 -8.42 2.84
CA PHE A 90 -1.16 -9.31 1.70
C PHE A 90 -2.65 -9.34 1.33
N GLY A 91 -3.54 -9.49 2.30
CA GLY A 91 -4.97 -9.51 2.07
C GLY A 91 -5.48 -8.23 1.43
N ASN A 92 -4.97 -7.08 1.88
CA ASN A 92 -5.31 -5.78 1.29
C ASN A 92 -4.87 -5.69 -0.18
N SER A 93 -3.61 -6.02 -0.47
CA SER A 93 -3.08 -6.01 -1.84
C SER A 93 -3.84 -7.00 -2.74
N LEU A 94 -4.18 -8.17 -2.20
CA LEU A 94 -4.97 -9.17 -2.95
C LEU A 94 -6.34 -8.63 -3.34
N VAL A 95 -7.05 -7.97 -2.41
CA VAL A 95 -8.38 -7.38 -2.67
C VAL A 95 -8.29 -6.22 -3.66
N GLN A 96 -7.28 -5.39 -3.52
CA GLN A 96 -7.05 -4.24 -4.41
C GLN A 96 -6.48 -4.64 -5.78
N ALA A 97 -6.06 -5.90 -5.94
CA ALA A 97 -5.37 -6.41 -7.14
C ALA A 97 -4.08 -5.62 -7.44
N THR A 98 -3.29 -5.40 -6.42
CA THR A 98 -1.95 -4.82 -6.49
C THR A 98 -0.91 -5.91 -6.29
N ASN A 99 0.35 -5.61 -6.60
CA ASN A 99 1.47 -6.50 -6.34
C ASN A 99 2.19 -6.05 -5.08
N ILE A 100 2.91 -6.95 -4.42
CA ILE A 100 3.72 -6.65 -3.25
C ILE A 100 5.19 -6.82 -3.59
N TRP A 101 5.97 -5.85 -3.19
CA TRP A 101 7.41 -5.94 -3.12
C TRP A 101 7.85 -5.90 -1.66
N TRP A 102 8.29 -7.04 -1.14
CA TRP A 102 8.83 -7.14 0.22
C TRP A 102 10.18 -6.43 0.28
N PHE A 103 10.16 -5.18 0.72
CA PHE A 103 11.31 -4.29 0.67
C PHE A 103 12.10 -4.26 1.97
N LEU A 104 13.39 -4.57 1.85
CA LEU A 104 14.32 -4.62 2.98
C LEU A 104 15.00 -3.27 3.21
N ILE A 105 14.25 -2.25 3.61
CA ILE A 105 14.79 -0.91 3.79
C ILE A 105 15.74 -0.79 4.99
N ALA A 106 15.52 -1.58 6.04
CA ALA A 106 16.31 -1.48 7.26
C ALA A 106 17.69 -2.17 7.19
N GLY A 107 18.01 -2.83 6.09
CA GLY A 107 19.32 -3.43 5.82
C GLY A 107 19.75 -4.59 6.73
N ASN A 108 18.93 -5.00 7.70
CA ASN A 108 19.31 -5.89 8.80
C ASN A 108 18.43 -7.14 8.87
N ALA A 109 18.35 -7.91 7.79
CA ALA A 109 17.71 -9.24 7.82
C ALA A 109 16.31 -9.25 8.49
N VAL A 110 15.53 -8.16 8.35
CA VAL A 110 14.22 -8.00 9.02
C VAL A 110 13.19 -9.05 8.61
N PHE A 111 13.40 -9.75 7.51
CA PHE A 111 12.62 -10.91 7.09
C PHE A 111 13.34 -12.24 7.31
N HIS A 112 14.52 -12.25 7.94
CA HIS A 112 15.33 -13.45 8.14
C HIS A 112 14.78 -14.31 9.29
N SER A 113 13.61 -14.88 9.08
CA SER A 113 12.93 -15.81 9.97
C SER A 113 12.30 -16.91 9.12
N GLU A 114 12.46 -18.15 9.51
CA GLU A 114 11.84 -19.30 8.84
C GLU A 114 10.31 -19.13 8.77
N ARG A 115 9.70 -18.68 9.87
CA ARG A 115 8.26 -18.40 9.90
C ARG A 115 7.85 -17.37 8.87
N ILE A 116 8.53 -16.20 8.82
CA ILE A 116 8.20 -15.14 7.89
C ILE A 116 8.36 -15.62 6.43
N MET A 117 9.45 -16.31 6.13
CA MET A 117 9.70 -16.82 4.77
C MET A 117 8.67 -17.88 4.35
N ASN A 118 8.26 -18.75 5.27
CA ASN A 118 7.21 -19.72 5.03
C ASN A 118 5.85 -19.04 4.77
N GLU A 119 5.50 -18.01 5.52
CA GLU A 119 4.29 -17.23 5.33
C GLU A 119 4.30 -16.51 3.98
N ILE A 120 5.40 -15.86 3.59
CA ILE A 120 5.56 -15.23 2.27
C ILE A 120 5.42 -16.27 1.15
N SER A 121 5.96 -17.45 1.32
CA SER A 121 5.81 -18.56 0.36
C SER A 121 4.34 -18.98 0.21
N GLN A 122 3.59 -19.06 1.32
CA GLN A 122 2.16 -19.35 1.31
C GLN A 122 1.37 -18.24 0.60
N MET A 123 1.66 -16.98 0.89
CA MET A 123 1.06 -15.82 0.21
C MET A 123 1.27 -15.88 -1.30
N SER A 124 2.51 -16.20 -1.74
CA SER A 124 2.82 -16.36 -3.17
C SER A 124 2.08 -17.54 -3.82
N ALA A 125 1.82 -18.61 -3.08
CA ALA A 125 1.02 -19.72 -3.58
C ALA A 125 -0.44 -19.30 -3.78
N ILE A 126 -1.04 -18.62 -2.79
CA ILE A 126 -2.40 -18.09 -2.86
C ILE A 126 -2.53 -17.10 -4.03
N GLU A 127 -1.58 -16.19 -4.18
CA GLU A 127 -1.58 -15.21 -5.27
C GLU A 127 -1.61 -15.89 -6.64
N ARG A 128 -0.80 -16.92 -6.86
CA ARG A 128 -0.81 -17.68 -8.12
C ARG A 128 -2.15 -18.34 -8.41
N GLU A 129 -2.81 -18.89 -7.40
CA GLU A 129 -4.14 -19.47 -7.55
C GLU A 129 -5.18 -18.40 -7.90
N VAL A 130 -5.13 -17.27 -7.23
CA VAL A 130 -6.05 -16.15 -7.46
C VAL A 130 -5.84 -15.53 -8.85
N LEU A 131 -4.60 -15.40 -9.31
CA LEU A 131 -4.30 -14.88 -10.65
C LEU A 131 -4.76 -15.81 -11.78
N ALA A 132 -4.90 -17.10 -11.52
CA ALA A 132 -5.42 -18.07 -12.48
C ALA A 132 -6.93 -17.97 -12.69
N VAL A 133 -7.65 -17.23 -11.84
CA VAL A 133 -9.11 -17.10 -11.89
C VAL A 133 -9.50 -15.70 -12.38
N PRO A 134 -10.39 -15.58 -13.39
CA PRO A 134 -10.91 -14.28 -13.80
C PRO A 134 -11.60 -13.56 -12.65
N ARG A 135 -11.18 -12.35 -12.37
CA ARG A 135 -11.75 -11.52 -11.30
C ARG A 135 -12.81 -10.58 -11.85
N LYS A 136 -13.93 -10.50 -11.15
CA LYS A 136 -14.97 -9.51 -11.41
C LYS A 136 -15.07 -8.57 -10.20
N ARG A 137 -15.05 -7.27 -10.46
CA ARG A 137 -15.33 -6.28 -9.43
C ARG A 137 -16.79 -6.38 -8.99
N THR A 138 -16.97 -6.36 -7.67
CA THR A 138 -18.29 -6.34 -7.04
C THR A 138 -18.60 -4.99 -6.40
N ALA A 139 -17.68 -4.03 -6.49
CA ALA A 139 -17.86 -2.70 -5.93
C ALA A 139 -19.08 -2.00 -6.54
N GLN A 140 -19.92 -1.43 -5.69
CA GLN A 140 -21.15 -0.70 -6.06
C GLN A 140 -20.98 0.81 -5.88
N VAL A 141 -19.92 1.24 -5.20
CA VAL A 141 -19.61 2.64 -4.91
C VAL A 141 -18.23 2.96 -5.47
N ALA A 142 -18.10 4.11 -6.10
CA ALA A 142 -16.83 4.67 -6.53
C ALA A 142 -16.50 5.90 -5.68
N VAL A 143 -15.29 5.94 -5.14
CA VAL A 143 -14.72 7.14 -4.54
C VAL A 143 -13.87 7.82 -5.60
N ILE A 144 -14.17 9.08 -5.86
CA ILE A 144 -13.47 9.90 -6.84
C ILE A 144 -12.66 10.94 -6.07
N CYS A 145 -11.35 10.92 -6.25
CA CYS A 145 -10.44 11.93 -5.70
C CYS A 145 -9.93 12.80 -6.85
N ASP A 146 -9.98 14.11 -6.65
CA ASP A 146 -9.45 15.09 -7.59
C ASP A 146 -8.12 15.63 -7.04
N GLU A 147 -7.01 15.17 -7.60
CA GLU A 147 -5.67 15.59 -7.19
C GLU A 147 -5.42 17.08 -7.43
N GLN A 148 -5.99 17.64 -8.49
CA GLN A 148 -5.81 19.05 -8.83
C GLN A 148 -6.45 19.96 -7.78
N SER A 149 -7.56 19.55 -7.20
CA SER A 149 -8.17 20.31 -6.10
C SER A 149 -7.26 20.44 -4.89
N MET A 150 -6.37 19.47 -4.66
CA MET A 150 -5.41 19.50 -3.55
C MET A 150 -4.31 20.55 -3.74
N GLU A 151 -4.02 20.96 -4.98
CA GLU A 151 -3.05 22.02 -5.27
C GLU A 151 -3.52 23.38 -4.76
N TYR A 152 -4.83 23.61 -4.75
CA TYR A 152 -5.43 24.88 -4.32
C TYR A 152 -5.64 24.99 -2.80
N ALA A 153 -5.46 23.90 -2.07
CA ALA A 153 -5.64 23.86 -0.62
C ALA A 153 -4.48 23.14 0.08
N PRO A 154 -3.22 23.54 -0.18
CA PRO A 154 -2.05 22.87 0.40
C PRO A 154 -2.10 22.99 1.93
N GLY A 155 -1.91 21.87 2.62
CA GLY A 155 -1.84 21.82 4.08
C GLY A 155 -3.15 22.02 4.79
N SER A 156 -4.30 21.80 4.12
CA SER A 156 -5.60 21.82 4.78
C SER A 156 -5.83 20.52 5.56
N PRO A 157 -5.82 20.55 6.90
CA PRO A 157 -6.11 19.36 7.71
C PRO A 157 -7.49 18.75 7.43
N PHE A 158 -8.40 19.57 6.89
CA PHE A 158 -9.76 19.17 6.54
C PHE A 158 -9.79 18.25 5.32
N LEU A 159 -9.03 18.57 4.28
CA LEU A 159 -8.95 17.71 3.09
C LEU A 159 -8.27 16.37 3.40
N ASP A 160 -7.19 16.41 4.17
CA ASP A 160 -6.48 15.18 4.58
C ASP A 160 -7.39 14.27 5.41
N GLN A 161 -8.16 14.84 6.34
CA GLN A 161 -9.13 14.07 7.12
C GLN A 161 -10.31 13.58 6.28
N TYR A 162 -10.78 14.37 5.34
CA TYR A 162 -11.92 14.02 4.50
C TYR A 162 -11.56 12.85 3.56
N VAL A 163 -10.43 12.94 2.89
CA VAL A 163 -9.94 11.87 2.01
C VAL A 163 -9.68 10.60 2.81
N SER A 164 -8.97 10.68 3.92
CA SER A 164 -8.68 9.53 4.77
C SER A 164 -9.95 8.84 5.26
N ARG A 165 -10.92 9.60 5.77
CA ARG A 165 -12.19 9.04 6.27
C ARG A 165 -13.07 8.45 5.16
N THR A 166 -13.02 9.03 3.96
CA THR A 166 -13.80 8.50 2.83
C THR A 166 -13.23 7.16 2.33
N MET A 167 -11.93 6.93 2.54
CA MET A 167 -11.28 5.66 2.19
C MET A 167 -11.39 4.58 3.29
N GLU A 168 -11.85 4.94 4.48
CA GLU A 168 -12.10 4.01 5.60
C GLU A 168 -13.46 3.30 5.53
N ILE A 169 -14.33 3.65 4.59
CA ILE A 169 -15.63 3.03 4.34
C ILE A 169 -15.48 1.90 3.30
#